data_c7ec3a43eceec5596a46ef14feab92c8
#
_entry.id   c7ec3a43eceec5596a46ef14feab92c8
#
_cell.length_a   1.000
_cell.length_b   1.000
_cell.length_c   1.000
_cell.angle_alpha   90.00
_cell.angle_beta   90.00
_cell.angle_gamma   90.00
#
_symmetry.space_group_name_H-M   'P 1'
#
loop_
_entity.id
_entity.type
_entity.pdbx_description
1 polymer ?
#
loop_
_entity_poly.entity_id
_entity_poly.type
_entity_poly.pdbx_seq_one_letter_code
_entity_poly.pdbx_strand_id
1 'polypeptide(L)'
;MIGIGIALLIAGVSYALQYIFGRIQFWREKREYIQQNSGYIEQLEKMDAEYRPEKPDVEMALRCKEYLSQVFPNGINERTQNMSKEELLSLFENMITDAQQLMDVNVEMVDFYSTDEPPTCGYCGYYSHSDKSLHINVAFILSGESKLVEEQVFTIFHELKHARQWAAVEGKLNGAKDYGYSDEQIRIWTENFNHYIPTCISDELYRKQPVEFDAFGFETILKGERQFEVIS
;
A
#
# COMPACT_ATOMS: atom_id res chain seq x y z
N MET A 1 -32.61 39.77 12.45
CA MET A 1 -31.17 39.62 12.12
C MET A 1 -30.29 39.11 13.29
N ILE A 2 -30.61 39.44 14.55
CA ILE A 2 -29.82 38.99 15.73
C ILE A 2 -29.80 37.46 15.89
N GLY A 3 -30.92 36.78 15.65
CA GLY A 3 -31.02 35.32 15.83
C GLY A 3 -30.14 34.48 14.90
N ILE A 4 -29.93 34.92 13.66
CA ILE A 4 -29.08 34.19 12.68
C ILE A 4 -27.60 34.28 13.08
N GLY A 5 -27.15 35.45 13.57
CA GLY A 5 -25.79 35.64 14.04
C GLY A 5 -25.43 34.74 15.24
N ILE A 6 -26.39 34.58 16.18
CA ILE A 6 -26.20 33.71 17.36
C ILE A 6 -26.15 32.24 16.93
N ALA A 7 -27.00 31.79 16.00
CA ALA A 7 -27.00 30.42 15.50
C ALA A 7 -25.69 30.06 14.79
N LEU A 8 -25.17 30.96 13.96
CA LEU A 8 -23.86 30.76 13.27
C LEU A 8 -22.70 30.74 14.26
N LEU A 9 -22.74 31.56 15.31
CA LEU A 9 -21.68 31.56 16.33
C LEU A 9 -21.70 30.24 17.13
N ILE A 10 -22.86 29.74 17.50
CA ILE A 10 -23.01 28.46 18.22
C ILE A 10 -22.53 27.30 17.33
N ALA A 11 -22.90 27.28 16.05
CA ALA A 11 -22.43 26.26 15.09
C ALA A 11 -20.91 26.29 14.93
N GLY A 12 -20.32 27.49 14.80
CA GLY A 12 -18.86 27.65 14.69
C GLY A 12 -18.11 27.18 15.94
N VAL A 13 -18.62 27.51 17.14
CA VAL A 13 -18.05 27.05 18.41
C VAL A 13 -18.18 25.53 18.54
N SER A 14 -19.33 24.96 18.18
CA SER A 14 -19.56 23.50 18.23
C SER A 14 -18.59 22.77 17.29
N TYR A 15 -18.40 23.25 16.06
CA TYR A 15 -17.45 22.69 15.11
C TYR A 15 -16.00 22.79 15.63
N ALA A 16 -15.60 23.94 16.16
CA ALA A 16 -14.26 24.12 16.73
C ALA A 16 -14.02 23.18 17.92
N LEU A 17 -15.01 22.99 18.78
CA LEU A 17 -14.91 22.06 19.91
C LEU A 17 -14.79 20.61 19.40
N GLN A 18 -15.60 20.18 18.45
CA GLN A 18 -15.51 18.84 17.86
C GLN A 18 -14.13 18.59 17.24
N TYR A 19 -13.60 19.58 16.50
CA TYR A 19 -12.27 19.50 15.93
C TYR A 19 -11.17 19.37 17.02
N ILE A 20 -11.25 20.19 18.07
CA ILE A 20 -10.30 20.13 19.19
C ILE A 20 -10.37 18.79 19.91
N PHE A 21 -11.58 18.31 20.22
CA PHE A 21 -11.78 17.01 20.86
C PHE A 21 -11.24 15.86 19.98
N GLY A 22 -11.52 15.88 18.68
CA GLY A 22 -10.98 14.89 17.74
C GLY A 22 -9.44 14.88 17.73
N ARG A 23 -8.81 16.05 17.74
CA ARG A 23 -7.35 16.14 17.83
C ARG A 23 -6.78 15.62 19.15
N ILE A 24 -7.43 15.95 20.29
CA ILE A 24 -7.02 15.46 21.60
C ILE A 24 -7.13 13.94 21.66
N GLN A 25 -8.23 13.38 21.17
CA GLN A 25 -8.45 11.94 21.10
C GLN A 25 -7.38 11.27 20.22
N PHE A 26 -7.13 11.77 19.03
CA PHE A 26 -6.08 11.29 18.12
C PHE A 26 -4.70 11.25 18.80
N TRP A 27 -4.32 12.35 19.48
CA TRP A 27 -3.02 12.40 20.18
C TRP A 27 -2.93 11.44 21.35
N ARG A 28 -4.06 11.20 22.04
CA ARG A 28 -4.11 10.20 23.11
C ARG A 28 -3.94 8.79 22.56
N GLU A 29 -4.71 8.43 21.53
CA GLU A 29 -4.64 7.13 20.87
C GLU A 29 -3.24 6.88 20.27
N LYS A 30 -2.67 7.87 19.62
CA LYS A 30 -1.29 7.82 19.11
C LYS A 30 -0.28 7.54 20.22
N ARG A 31 -0.41 8.20 21.35
CA ARG A 31 0.49 8.00 22.52
C ARG A 31 0.33 6.59 23.10
N GLU A 32 -0.91 6.16 23.28
CA GLU A 32 -1.22 4.81 23.78
C GLU A 32 -0.65 3.74 22.84
N TYR A 33 -0.82 3.93 21.53
CA TYR A 33 -0.26 3.05 20.51
C TYR A 33 1.28 2.96 20.58
N ILE A 34 1.96 4.11 20.63
CA ILE A 34 3.42 4.16 20.75
C ILE A 34 3.89 3.49 22.04
N GLN A 35 3.19 3.69 23.14
CA GLN A 35 3.53 3.06 24.41
C GLN A 35 3.37 1.52 24.36
N GLN A 36 2.29 1.03 23.77
CA GLN A 36 2.03 -0.42 23.62
C GLN A 36 3.05 -1.09 22.71
N ASN A 37 3.55 -0.40 21.68
CA ASN A 37 4.49 -0.93 20.69
C ASN A 37 5.93 -0.45 20.91
N SER A 38 6.25 0.14 22.06
CA SER A 38 7.56 0.80 22.31
C SER A 38 8.76 -0.12 22.08
N GLY A 39 8.68 -1.39 22.50
CA GLY A 39 9.76 -2.36 22.28
C GLY A 39 9.99 -2.67 20.81
N TYR A 40 8.92 -2.81 20.02
CA TYR A 40 9.01 -3.05 18.60
C TYR A 40 9.52 -1.81 17.85
N ILE A 41 9.04 -0.62 18.21
CA ILE A 41 9.51 0.65 17.66
C ILE A 41 11.03 0.82 17.88
N GLU A 42 11.52 0.53 19.09
CA GLU A 42 12.96 0.60 19.40
C GLU A 42 13.78 -0.39 18.56
N GLN A 43 13.23 -1.56 18.24
CA GLN A 43 13.89 -2.51 17.33
C GLN A 43 13.94 -1.94 15.91
N LEU A 44 12.84 -1.37 15.38
CA LEU A 44 12.80 -0.77 14.05
C LEU A 44 13.76 0.42 13.91
N GLU A 45 13.86 1.27 14.93
CA GLU A 45 14.79 2.41 14.94
C GLU A 45 16.26 1.97 14.81
N LYS A 46 16.59 0.78 15.35
CA LYS A 46 17.93 0.20 15.31
C LYS A 46 18.21 -0.64 14.08
N MET A 47 17.18 -0.96 13.29
CA MET A 47 17.36 -1.73 12.06
C MET A 47 18.11 -0.89 11.02
N ASP A 48 19.29 -1.38 10.64
CA ASP A 48 20.01 -0.92 9.46
C ASP A 48 19.47 -1.69 8.26
N ALA A 49 18.46 -1.12 7.63
CA ALA A 49 17.67 -1.84 6.63
C ALA A 49 18.31 -1.71 5.25
N GLU A 50 19.04 -2.73 4.83
CA GLU A 50 19.34 -2.96 3.42
C GLU A 50 18.31 -3.93 2.84
N TYR A 51 17.60 -3.52 1.78
CA TYR A 51 16.65 -4.39 1.11
C TYR A 51 17.37 -5.54 0.42
N ARG A 52 17.07 -6.76 0.85
CA ARG A 52 17.61 -8.01 0.30
C ARG A 52 16.44 -8.93 -0.02
N PRO A 53 15.90 -8.86 -1.26
CA PRO A 53 14.77 -9.70 -1.64
C PRO A 53 15.18 -11.17 -1.62
N GLU A 54 14.29 -12.02 -1.15
CA GLU A 54 14.47 -13.45 -1.30
C GLU A 54 14.19 -13.90 -2.75
N LYS A 55 14.65 -15.09 -3.10
CA LYS A 55 14.51 -15.65 -4.45
C LYS A 55 13.07 -15.60 -5.00
N PRO A 56 12.01 -15.94 -4.22
CA PRO A 56 10.64 -15.84 -4.71
C PRO A 56 10.25 -14.43 -5.15
N ASP A 57 10.72 -13.39 -4.43
CA ASP A 57 10.43 -12.00 -4.77
C ASP A 57 11.14 -11.55 -6.04
N VAL A 58 12.41 -11.95 -6.22
CA VAL A 58 13.16 -11.62 -7.43
C VAL A 58 12.50 -12.25 -8.65
N GLU A 59 12.16 -13.55 -8.59
CA GLU A 59 11.51 -14.25 -9.69
C GLU A 59 10.12 -13.65 -10.01
N MET A 60 9.35 -13.29 -8.99
CA MET A 60 8.06 -12.63 -9.14
C MET A 60 8.21 -11.23 -9.77
N ALA A 61 9.17 -10.43 -9.27
CA ALA A 61 9.43 -9.10 -9.80
C ALA A 61 9.85 -9.12 -11.26
N LEU A 62 10.69 -10.09 -11.67
CA LEU A 62 11.09 -10.25 -13.07
C LEU A 62 9.89 -10.56 -13.98
N ARG A 63 8.99 -11.47 -13.56
CA ARG A 63 7.75 -11.74 -14.31
C ARG A 63 6.85 -10.51 -14.43
N CYS A 64 6.66 -9.79 -13.33
CA CYS A 64 5.85 -8.57 -13.32
C CYS A 64 6.48 -7.47 -14.19
N LYS A 65 7.80 -7.33 -14.16
CA LYS A 65 8.53 -6.37 -15.00
C LYS A 65 8.42 -6.70 -16.49
N GLU A 66 8.54 -7.97 -16.84
CA GLU A 66 8.33 -8.43 -18.23
C GLU A 66 6.90 -8.10 -18.68
N TYR A 67 5.90 -8.41 -17.87
CA TYR A 67 4.51 -8.05 -18.13
C TYR A 67 4.34 -6.53 -18.33
N LEU A 68 4.85 -5.71 -17.41
CA LEU A 68 4.78 -4.26 -17.55
C LEU A 68 5.44 -3.74 -18.83
N SER A 69 6.55 -4.35 -19.27
CA SER A 69 7.19 -3.99 -20.53
C SER A 69 6.36 -4.35 -21.76
N GLN A 70 5.55 -5.41 -21.68
CA GLN A 70 4.61 -5.79 -22.75
C GLN A 70 3.38 -4.89 -22.75
N VAL A 71 2.84 -4.57 -21.56
CA VAL A 71 1.70 -3.66 -21.42
C VAL A 71 2.07 -2.23 -21.80
N PHE A 72 3.27 -1.77 -21.43
CA PHE A 72 3.75 -0.40 -21.62
C PHE A 72 5.09 -0.36 -22.40
N PRO A 73 5.11 -0.81 -23.67
CA PRO A 73 6.36 -0.96 -24.42
C PRO A 73 7.13 0.35 -24.63
N ASN A 74 6.44 1.48 -24.64
CA ASN A 74 7.03 2.82 -24.79
C ASN A 74 6.85 3.67 -23.51
N GLY A 75 6.50 3.04 -22.39
CA GLY A 75 6.23 3.68 -21.11
C GLY A 75 4.73 3.90 -20.83
N ILE A 76 4.45 4.04 -19.55
CA ILE A 76 3.07 4.15 -19.04
C ILE A 76 2.38 5.40 -19.60
N ASN A 77 3.08 6.53 -19.58
CA ASN A 77 2.55 7.81 -20.04
C ASN A 77 2.15 7.77 -21.53
N GLU A 78 3.03 7.26 -22.41
CA GLU A 78 2.74 7.22 -23.84
C GLU A 78 1.49 6.40 -24.14
N ARG A 79 1.30 5.28 -23.44
CA ARG A 79 0.12 4.45 -23.61
C ARG A 79 -1.16 5.10 -23.07
N THR A 80 -1.10 5.80 -21.93
CA THR A 80 -2.29 6.23 -21.19
C THR A 80 -2.78 7.64 -21.52
N GLN A 81 -1.90 8.50 -22.04
CA GLN A 81 -2.20 9.94 -22.27
C GLN A 81 -3.40 10.25 -23.18
N ASN A 82 -3.76 9.33 -24.08
CA ASN A 82 -4.87 9.52 -25.04
C ASN A 82 -6.04 8.55 -24.78
N MET A 83 -6.03 7.80 -23.68
CA MET A 83 -7.11 6.89 -23.33
C MET A 83 -8.29 7.64 -22.73
N SER A 84 -9.51 7.23 -23.06
CA SER A 84 -10.70 7.66 -22.35
C SER A 84 -10.69 7.12 -20.90
N LYS A 85 -11.56 7.67 -20.06
CA LYS A 85 -11.70 7.21 -18.67
C LYS A 85 -12.08 5.73 -18.59
N GLU A 86 -12.96 5.29 -19.47
CA GLU A 86 -13.45 3.91 -19.57
C GLU A 86 -12.32 2.98 -20.00
N GLU A 87 -11.50 3.39 -20.98
CA GLU A 87 -10.33 2.62 -21.41
C GLU A 87 -9.28 2.50 -20.32
N LEU A 88 -9.02 3.60 -19.58
CA LEU A 88 -8.10 3.58 -18.44
C LEU A 88 -8.59 2.61 -17.36
N LEU A 89 -9.85 2.70 -16.94
CA LEU A 89 -10.40 1.79 -15.93
C LEU A 89 -10.31 0.34 -16.37
N SER A 90 -10.68 0.04 -17.62
CA SER A 90 -10.57 -1.32 -18.18
C SER A 90 -9.12 -1.81 -18.22
N LEU A 91 -8.15 -0.95 -18.55
CA LEU A 91 -6.73 -1.28 -18.50
C LEU A 91 -6.31 -1.67 -17.08
N PHE A 92 -6.70 -0.90 -16.06
CA PHE A 92 -6.35 -1.16 -14.68
C PHE A 92 -7.03 -2.42 -14.13
N GLU A 93 -8.30 -2.68 -14.46
CA GLU A 93 -9.01 -3.93 -14.12
C GLU A 93 -8.30 -5.16 -14.67
N ASN A 94 -7.94 -5.13 -15.96
CA ASN A 94 -7.19 -6.20 -16.60
C ASN A 94 -5.81 -6.39 -15.96
N MET A 95 -5.10 -5.28 -15.71
CA MET A 95 -3.78 -5.33 -15.08
C MET A 95 -3.83 -5.92 -13.65
N ILE A 96 -4.85 -5.59 -12.86
CA ILE A 96 -5.05 -6.19 -11.53
C ILE A 96 -5.27 -7.70 -11.66
N THR A 97 -6.08 -8.13 -12.61
CA THR A 97 -6.35 -9.56 -12.86
C THR A 97 -5.07 -10.31 -13.25
N ASP A 98 -4.31 -9.76 -14.17
CA ASP A 98 -3.04 -10.36 -14.62
C ASP A 98 -1.99 -10.35 -13.50
N ALA A 99 -1.87 -9.24 -12.75
CA ALA A 99 -0.95 -9.12 -11.64
C ALA A 99 -1.23 -10.13 -10.52
N GLN A 100 -2.48 -10.40 -10.20
CA GLN A 100 -2.86 -11.45 -9.24
C GLN A 100 -2.32 -12.82 -9.68
N GLN A 101 -2.43 -13.15 -10.96
CA GLN A 101 -1.91 -14.42 -11.50
C GLN A 101 -0.37 -14.45 -11.46
N LEU A 102 0.30 -13.39 -11.88
CA LEU A 102 1.76 -13.27 -11.88
C LEU A 102 2.36 -13.37 -10.48
N MET A 103 1.66 -12.79 -9.50
CA MET A 103 2.08 -12.76 -8.10
C MET A 103 1.53 -13.95 -7.30
N ASP A 104 0.71 -14.81 -7.93
CA ASP A 104 0.13 -16.00 -7.32
C ASP A 104 -0.61 -15.67 -6.01
N VAL A 105 -1.49 -14.68 -6.11
CA VAL A 105 -2.36 -14.21 -5.03
C VAL A 105 -3.82 -14.24 -5.48
N ASN A 106 -4.73 -14.33 -4.52
CA ASN A 106 -6.16 -14.23 -4.78
C ASN A 106 -6.72 -13.07 -3.94
N VAL A 107 -7.29 -12.09 -4.63
CA VAL A 107 -8.04 -11.00 -4.04
C VAL A 107 -9.52 -11.28 -4.30
N GLU A 108 -10.33 -11.34 -3.24
CA GLU A 108 -11.74 -11.71 -3.34
C GLU A 108 -12.60 -10.56 -3.87
N MET A 109 -12.17 -9.31 -3.63
CA MET A 109 -12.87 -8.12 -4.08
C MET A 109 -11.87 -7.04 -4.51
N VAL A 110 -12.19 -6.38 -5.62
CA VAL A 110 -11.51 -5.15 -6.03
C VAL A 110 -12.51 -4.00 -5.94
N ASP A 111 -12.20 -3.00 -5.13
CA ASP A 111 -13.03 -1.82 -4.93
C ASP A 111 -12.33 -0.58 -5.52
N PHE A 112 -13.00 0.05 -6.48
CA PHE A 112 -12.57 1.31 -7.06
C PHE A 112 -13.32 2.46 -6.37
N TYR A 113 -12.65 3.13 -5.43
CA TYR A 113 -13.24 4.27 -4.73
C TYR A 113 -12.68 5.59 -5.24
N SER A 114 -13.46 6.66 -5.10
CA SER A 114 -13.00 8.02 -5.38
C SER A 114 -13.17 8.86 -4.13
N THR A 115 -12.11 9.58 -3.76
CA THR A 115 -12.19 10.65 -2.77
C THR A 115 -11.94 11.96 -3.49
N ASP A 116 -12.88 12.92 -3.38
CA ASP A 116 -12.74 14.28 -3.92
C ASP A 116 -11.66 15.08 -3.20
N GLU A 117 -11.28 14.67 -2.00
CA GLU A 117 -10.12 15.16 -1.29
C GLU A 117 -9.02 14.10 -1.32
N PRO A 118 -7.75 14.47 -1.59
CA PRO A 118 -6.66 13.56 -1.34
C PRO A 118 -6.81 13.11 0.12
N PRO A 119 -6.88 11.80 0.38
CA PRO A 119 -7.05 11.31 1.75
C PRO A 119 -5.94 11.95 2.58
N THR A 120 -6.29 12.40 3.78
CA THR A 120 -5.35 13.06 4.71
C THR A 120 -4.13 12.19 5.04
N CYS A 121 -4.13 10.94 4.60
CA CYS A 121 -3.07 9.94 4.68
C CYS A 121 -2.56 9.49 3.29
N GLY A 122 -2.89 10.17 2.21
CA GLY A 122 -2.23 9.99 0.90
C GLY A 122 -2.39 8.63 0.21
N TYR A 123 -3.46 7.90 0.46
CA TYR A 123 -3.59 6.55 -0.11
C TYR A 123 -3.96 6.58 -1.59
N CYS A 124 -3.05 6.09 -2.44
CA CYS A 124 -3.36 5.69 -3.81
C CYS A 124 -4.22 4.43 -3.83
N GLY A 125 -4.04 3.55 -2.84
CA GLY A 125 -4.77 2.31 -2.62
C GLY A 125 -4.36 1.66 -1.30
N TYR A 126 -4.98 0.53 -0.98
CA TYR A 126 -4.57 -0.34 0.11
C TYR A 126 -5.13 -1.76 -0.07
N TYR A 127 -4.43 -2.75 0.47
CA TYR A 127 -4.92 -4.11 0.61
C TYR A 127 -5.48 -4.33 2.01
N SER A 128 -6.69 -4.88 2.11
CA SER A 128 -7.33 -5.28 3.36
C SER A 128 -7.29 -6.80 3.50
N HIS A 129 -6.52 -7.29 4.48
CA HIS A 129 -6.41 -8.72 4.72
C HIS A 129 -7.69 -9.33 5.30
N SER A 130 -8.45 -8.58 6.09
CA SER A 130 -9.64 -9.09 6.80
C SER A 130 -10.72 -9.62 5.86
N ASP A 131 -10.85 -9.03 4.67
CA ASP A 131 -11.81 -9.39 3.64
C ASP A 131 -11.15 -9.70 2.29
N LYS A 132 -9.81 -9.75 2.26
CA LYS A 132 -8.98 -10.00 1.08
C LYS A 132 -9.34 -9.09 -0.09
N SER A 133 -9.56 -7.81 0.20
CA SER A 133 -9.94 -6.81 -0.78
C SER A 133 -8.78 -5.88 -1.14
N LEU A 134 -8.74 -5.50 -2.41
CA LEU A 134 -7.85 -4.48 -2.95
C LEU A 134 -8.66 -3.22 -3.22
N HIS A 135 -8.30 -2.13 -2.58
CA HIS A 135 -8.95 -0.83 -2.74
C HIS A 135 -8.05 0.12 -3.53
N ILE A 136 -8.57 0.66 -4.63
CA ILE A 136 -7.83 1.51 -5.57
C ILE A 136 -8.52 2.88 -5.68
N ASN A 137 -7.77 3.94 -5.45
CA ASN A 137 -8.29 5.30 -5.61
C ASN A 137 -8.28 5.71 -7.09
N VAL A 138 -9.46 5.67 -7.71
CA VAL A 138 -9.60 6.02 -9.14
C VAL A 138 -9.34 7.49 -9.43
N ALA A 139 -9.36 8.39 -8.44
CA ALA A 139 -9.03 9.79 -8.66
C ALA A 139 -7.61 9.97 -9.22
N PHE A 140 -6.67 9.11 -8.84
CA PHE A 140 -5.30 9.09 -9.38
C PHE A 140 -5.28 8.63 -10.84
N ILE A 141 -6.04 7.58 -11.17
CA ILE A 141 -6.15 7.07 -12.54
C ILE A 141 -6.81 8.11 -13.45
N LEU A 142 -7.87 8.76 -12.98
CA LEU A 142 -8.71 9.65 -13.74
C LEU A 142 -8.25 11.13 -13.70
N SER A 143 -7.15 11.42 -13.00
CA SER A 143 -6.60 12.78 -12.86
C SER A 143 -6.14 13.38 -14.19
N GLY A 144 -5.75 12.55 -15.15
CA GLY A 144 -5.09 12.97 -16.38
C GLY A 144 -3.62 13.36 -16.20
N GLU A 145 -3.09 13.25 -14.98
CA GLU A 145 -1.68 13.52 -14.68
C GLU A 145 -0.87 12.23 -14.81
N SER A 146 0.01 12.17 -15.81
CA SER A 146 0.81 10.99 -16.12
C SER A 146 1.54 10.41 -14.93
N LYS A 147 2.09 11.27 -14.08
CA LYS A 147 2.83 10.84 -12.88
C LYS A 147 1.92 10.11 -11.89
N LEU A 148 0.69 10.60 -11.70
CA LEU A 148 -0.28 9.97 -10.79
C LEU A 148 -0.76 8.63 -11.33
N VAL A 149 -0.97 8.53 -12.66
CA VAL A 149 -1.31 7.27 -13.33
C VAL A 149 -0.17 6.26 -13.18
N GLU A 150 1.08 6.70 -13.35
CA GLU A 150 2.26 5.85 -13.16
C GLU A 150 2.42 5.37 -11.72
N GLU A 151 2.25 6.27 -10.74
CA GLU A 151 2.25 5.91 -9.32
C GLU A 151 1.16 4.86 -9.02
N GLN A 152 -0.02 4.99 -9.63
CA GLN A 152 -1.12 4.06 -9.43
C GLN A 152 -0.82 2.67 -10.01
N VAL A 153 -0.11 2.58 -11.14
CA VAL A 153 0.37 1.29 -11.67
C VAL A 153 1.23 0.56 -10.63
N PHE A 154 2.21 1.24 -10.05
CA PHE A 154 3.09 0.63 -9.06
C PHE A 154 2.40 0.36 -7.72
N THR A 155 1.43 1.20 -7.32
CA THR A 155 0.60 0.97 -6.14
C THR A 155 -0.12 -0.38 -6.21
N ILE A 156 -0.66 -0.77 -7.36
CA ILE A 156 -1.32 -2.07 -7.52
C ILE A 156 -0.38 -3.22 -7.15
N PHE A 157 0.84 -3.20 -7.68
CA PHE A 157 1.83 -4.24 -7.38
C PHE A 157 2.32 -4.19 -5.92
N HIS A 158 2.41 -2.98 -5.34
CA HIS A 158 2.72 -2.79 -3.93
C HIS A 158 1.65 -3.44 -3.04
N GLU A 159 0.38 -3.15 -3.28
CA GLU A 159 -0.71 -3.70 -2.50
C GLU A 159 -0.88 -5.22 -2.71
N LEU A 160 -0.69 -5.70 -3.92
CA LEU A 160 -0.68 -7.15 -4.19
C LEU A 160 0.55 -7.85 -3.55
N LYS A 161 1.66 -7.12 -3.33
CA LYS A 161 2.77 -7.65 -2.53
C LYS A 161 2.36 -7.88 -1.08
N HIS A 162 1.54 -7.01 -0.49
CA HIS A 162 0.97 -7.27 0.84
C HIS A 162 0.05 -8.49 0.84
N ALA A 163 -0.79 -8.66 -0.19
CA ALA A 163 -1.59 -9.89 -0.35
C ALA A 163 -0.69 -11.14 -0.42
N ARG A 164 0.46 -11.05 -1.12
CA ARG A 164 1.45 -12.14 -1.21
C ARG A 164 2.11 -12.46 0.12
N GLN A 165 2.50 -11.44 0.89
CA GLN A 165 3.10 -11.60 2.22
C GLN A 165 2.13 -12.30 3.16
N TRP A 166 0.86 -11.86 3.21
CA TRP A 166 -0.18 -12.51 4.00
C TRP A 166 -0.43 -13.94 3.56
N ALA A 167 -0.55 -14.20 2.26
CA ALA A 167 -0.74 -15.54 1.72
C ALA A 167 0.41 -16.48 2.09
N ALA A 168 1.66 -15.99 2.10
CA ALA A 168 2.82 -16.75 2.48
C ALA A 168 2.82 -17.09 3.99
N VAL A 169 2.49 -16.11 4.84
CA VAL A 169 2.35 -16.32 6.29
C VAL A 169 1.24 -17.32 6.58
N GLU A 170 0.05 -17.15 6.03
CA GLU A 170 -1.08 -18.07 6.23
C GLU A 170 -0.78 -19.46 5.67
N GLY A 171 -0.21 -19.54 4.47
CA GLY A 171 0.16 -20.79 3.82
C GLY A 171 1.12 -21.62 4.66
N LYS A 172 2.12 -20.96 5.25
CA LYS A 172 3.08 -21.62 6.15
C LYS A 172 2.45 -22.06 7.47
N LEU A 173 1.67 -21.18 8.10
CA LEU A 173 1.02 -21.46 9.39
C LEU A 173 -0.01 -22.60 9.30
N ASN A 174 -0.76 -22.65 8.20
CA ASN A 174 -1.83 -23.62 7.99
C ASN A 174 -1.38 -24.89 7.23
N GLY A 175 -0.12 -24.91 6.76
CA GLY A 175 0.39 -26.01 5.93
C GLY A 175 -0.29 -26.15 4.57
N ALA A 176 -0.95 -25.08 4.09
CA ALA A 176 -1.75 -25.11 2.86
C ALA A 176 -0.89 -24.92 1.60
N LYS A 177 0.05 -23.99 1.64
CA LYS A 177 0.92 -23.68 0.50
C LYS A 177 2.24 -23.08 0.96
N ASP A 178 3.35 -23.64 0.46
CA ASP A 178 4.67 -23.04 0.63
C ASP A 178 4.96 -22.13 -0.58
N TYR A 179 5.22 -20.87 -0.29
CA TYR A 179 5.57 -19.88 -1.29
C TYR A 179 7.10 -19.72 -1.49
N GLY A 180 7.90 -20.56 -0.82
CA GLY A 180 9.34 -20.62 -0.98
C GLY A 180 10.13 -19.57 -0.17
N TYR A 181 9.48 -18.86 0.74
CA TYR A 181 10.15 -17.93 1.65
C TYR A 181 10.79 -18.68 2.83
N SER A 182 11.89 -18.13 3.34
CA SER A 182 12.54 -18.67 4.53
C SER A 182 11.65 -18.57 5.76
N ASP A 183 11.85 -19.47 6.73
CA ASP A 183 11.14 -19.43 8.01
C ASP A 183 11.40 -18.11 8.74
N GLU A 184 12.59 -17.53 8.57
CA GLU A 184 12.95 -16.25 9.17
C GLU A 184 12.15 -15.10 8.53
N GLN A 185 11.99 -15.08 7.20
CA GLN A 185 11.20 -14.06 6.53
C GLN A 185 9.72 -14.14 6.95
N ILE A 186 9.17 -15.35 7.03
CA ILE A 186 7.80 -15.58 7.52
C ILE A 186 7.64 -15.09 8.97
N ARG A 187 8.62 -15.36 9.83
CA ARG A 187 8.62 -14.91 11.22
C ARG A 187 8.63 -13.37 11.31
N ILE A 188 9.49 -12.72 10.51
CA ILE A 188 9.60 -11.24 10.45
C ILE A 188 8.28 -10.62 10.02
N TRP A 189 7.65 -11.12 8.95
CA TRP A 189 6.36 -10.60 8.50
C TRP A 189 5.25 -10.83 9.52
N THR A 190 5.21 -12.04 10.13
CA THR A 190 4.21 -12.36 11.15
C THR A 190 4.32 -11.42 12.35
N GLU A 191 5.53 -11.15 12.83
CA GLU A 191 5.78 -10.22 13.93
C GLU A 191 5.35 -8.80 13.55
N ASN A 192 5.71 -8.33 12.35
CA ASN A 192 5.33 -7.00 11.90
C ASN A 192 3.82 -6.83 11.71
N PHE A 193 3.12 -7.81 11.15
CA PHE A 193 1.65 -7.74 11.04
C PHE A 193 0.96 -7.64 12.40
N ASN A 194 1.52 -8.24 13.45
CA ASN A 194 1.01 -8.10 14.82
C ASN A 194 1.31 -6.73 15.45
N HIS A 195 2.29 -6.00 14.91
CA HIS A 195 2.77 -4.71 15.41
C HIS A 195 2.82 -3.64 14.31
N TYR A 196 1.93 -3.75 13.32
CA TYR A 196 1.91 -2.87 12.16
C TYR A 196 1.74 -1.40 12.54
N ILE A 197 2.63 -0.54 12.05
CA ILE A 197 2.66 0.89 12.34
C ILE A 197 2.02 1.66 11.19
N PRO A 198 0.82 2.27 11.37
CA PRO A 198 0.18 3.08 10.34
C PRO A 198 0.95 4.38 10.07
N THR A 199 0.83 4.90 8.85
CA THR A 199 1.44 6.19 8.43
C THR A 199 1.07 7.35 9.35
N CYS A 200 -0.17 7.39 9.87
CA CYS A 200 -0.63 8.44 10.78
C CYS A 200 0.11 8.45 12.15
N ILE A 201 0.73 7.33 12.53
CA ILE A 201 1.60 7.25 13.71
C ILE A 201 2.98 7.83 13.38
N SER A 202 3.62 7.34 12.31
CA SER A 202 4.91 7.83 11.84
C SER A 202 5.17 7.36 10.41
N ASP A 203 5.31 8.28 9.46
CA ASP A 203 5.66 7.93 8.08
C ASP A 203 7.04 7.29 7.98
N GLU A 204 8.00 7.73 8.79
CA GLU A 204 9.35 7.15 8.83
C GLU A 204 9.34 5.69 9.30
N LEU A 205 8.66 5.39 10.42
CA LEU A 205 8.57 4.03 10.96
C LEU A 205 7.71 3.14 10.06
N TYR A 206 6.66 3.69 9.47
CA TYR A 206 5.85 3.01 8.46
C TYR A 206 6.73 2.48 7.33
N ARG A 207 7.57 3.32 6.74
CA ARG A 207 8.44 2.93 5.62
C ARG A 207 9.57 1.98 6.02
N LYS A 208 9.99 2.00 7.29
CA LYS A 208 11.05 1.13 7.82
C LYS A 208 10.55 -0.24 8.26
N GLN A 209 9.27 -0.39 8.53
CA GLN A 209 8.75 -1.67 9.01
C GLN A 209 8.87 -2.76 7.92
N PRO A 210 9.18 -4.01 8.29
CA PRO A 210 9.60 -5.05 7.35
C PRO A 210 8.65 -5.29 6.17
N VAL A 211 7.33 -5.32 6.40
CA VAL A 211 6.37 -5.58 5.32
C VAL A 211 6.32 -4.44 4.31
N GLU A 212 6.37 -3.19 4.76
CA GLU A 212 6.38 -2.02 3.89
C GLU A 212 7.72 -1.85 3.18
N PHE A 213 8.82 -2.02 3.93
CA PHE A 213 10.15 -1.95 3.39
C PHE A 213 10.38 -2.97 2.27
N ASP A 214 9.84 -4.18 2.44
CA ASP A 214 9.87 -5.23 1.43
C ASP A 214 8.97 -4.89 0.22
N ALA A 215 7.76 -4.35 0.45
CA ALA A 215 6.87 -3.95 -0.64
C ALA A 215 7.44 -2.77 -1.45
N PHE A 216 8.00 -1.75 -0.80
CA PHE A 216 8.73 -0.66 -1.48
C PHE A 216 9.97 -1.17 -2.22
N GLY A 217 10.71 -2.10 -1.61
CA GLY A 217 11.87 -2.73 -2.27
C GLY A 217 11.47 -3.48 -3.54
N PHE A 218 10.39 -4.23 -3.50
CA PHE A 218 9.81 -4.90 -4.66
C PHE A 218 9.43 -3.89 -5.76
N GLU A 219 8.79 -2.79 -5.39
CA GLU A 219 8.44 -1.70 -6.30
C GLU A 219 9.68 -1.11 -7.00
N THR A 220 10.80 -0.92 -6.28
CA THR A 220 12.05 -0.40 -6.89
C THR A 220 12.64 -1.34 -7.95
N ILE A 221 12.43 -2.66 -7.83
CA ILE A 221 12.82 -3.62 -8.87
C ILE A 221 11.94 -3.44 -10.10
N LEU A 222 10.63 -3.28 -9.92
CA LEU A 222 9.68 -3.07 -11.02
C LEU A 222 9.99 -1.79 -11.79
N LYS A 223 10.32 -0.71 -11.10
CA LYS A 223 10.72 0.58 -11.67
C LYS A 223 12.08 0.53 -12.40
N GLY A 224 12.86 -0.54 -12.17
CA GLY A 224 14.21 -0.66 -12.74
C GLY A 224 15.25 0.22 -12.05
N GLU A 225 14.94 0.73 -10.86
CA GLU A 225 15.85 1.55 -10.05
C GLU A 225 16.94 0.70 -9.38
N ARG A 226 16.70 -0.61 -9.25
CA ARG A 226 17.69 -1.58 -8.76
C ARG A 226 17.78 -2.77 -9.71
N GLN A 227 19.03 -3.19 -9.96
CA GLN A 227 19.32 -4.46 -10.62
C GLN A 227 19.73 -5.46 -9.55
N PHE A 228 19.07 -6.62 -9.52
CA PHE A 228 19.47 -7.73 -8.67
C PHE A 228 19.97 -8.87 -9.57
N GLU A 229 21.19 -9.34 -9.29
CA GLU A 229 21.65 -10.60 -9.84
C GLU A 229 20.98 -11.72 -9.04
N VAL A 230 20.31 -12.63 -9.74
CA VAL A 230 19.84 -13.88 -9.15
C VAL A 230 21.07 -14.67 -8.77
N ILE A 231 21.43 -14.70 -7.50
CA ILE A 231 22.49 -15.58 -7.01
C ILE A 231 21.96 -17.01 -7.16
N SER A 232 22.53 -17.71 -8.13
CA SER A 232 22.22 -19.10 -8.48
C SER A 232 22.67 -20.09 -7.40
#